data_3c337d7f811ae94008d8cb1cf1517a4d
#
_entry.id   3c337d7f811ae94008d8cb1cf1517a4d
#
_cell.length_a   1.000
_cell.length_b   1.000
_cell.length_c   1.000
_cell.angle_alpha   90.00
_cell.angle_beta   90.00
_cell.angle_gamma   90.00
#
_symmetry.space_group_name_H-M   'P 1'
#
loop_
_entity.id
_entity.type
_entity.pdbx_description
1 polymer ?
#
loop_
_entity_poly.entity_id
_entity_poly.type
_entity_poly.pdbx_seq_one_letter_code
_entity_poly.pdbx_strand_id
1 'polypeptide(L)'
;MLTIEKFLSSLEGAYAPNTIRSYRSDYMHYSNWCQKYQYDPLNIHEEQFADYILQMGEILTVETIQRRVTSLGSIFNPTKSNNPTKEPVVILTFKKLRRKFGKPQKQAAP
;
A
#
# COMPACT_ATOMS: atom_id res chain seq x y z
N MET A 1 -3.97 20.03 -8.58
CA MET A 1 -3.69 18.72 -8.05
C MET A 1 -4.01 18.66 -6.56
N LEU A 2 -4.59 17.58 -6.10
CA LEU A 2 -4.95 17.40 -4.70
C LEU A 2 -3.73 16.91 -3.92
N THR A 3 -3.34 17.65 -2.87
CA THR A 3 -2.25 17.21 -2.02
C THR A 3 -2.73 16.15 -1.03
N ILE A 4 -1.79 15.44 -0.41
CA ILE A 4 -2.14 14.41 0.56
C ILE A 4 -2.93 15.01 1.73
N GLU A 5 -2.50 16.16 2.26
CA GLU A 5 -3.22 16.76 3.39
C GLU A 5 -4.61 17.23 2.99
N LYS A 6 -4.75 17.80 1.79
CA LYS A 6 -6.07 18.20 1.32
C LYS A 6 -6.97 17.00 1.09
N PHE A 7 -6.42 15.92 0.56
CA PHE A 7 -7.19 14.70 0.36
C PHE A 7 -7.68 14.16 1.70
N LEU A 8 -6.78 14.04 2.68
CA LEU A 8 -7.16 13.51 3.99
C LEU A 8 -8.18 14.38 4.69
N SER A 9 -8.03 15.71 4.58
CA SER A 9 -9.00 16.63 5.16
C SER A 9 -10.36 16.48 4.51
N SER A 10 -10.40 16.21 3.22
CA SER A 10 -11.68 16.08 2.51
C SER A 10 -12.45 14.84 2.93
N LEU A 11 -11.82 13.89 3.60
CA LEU A 11 -12.50 12.68 4.06
C LEU A 11 -13.24 12.90 5.37
N GLU A 12 -12.96 14.00 6.08
CA GLU A 12 -13.61 14.27 7.35
C GLU A 12 -15.11 14.43 7.14
N GLY A 13 -15.86 13.77 8.01
CA GLY A 13 -17.32 13.77 7.91
C GLY A 13 -17.87 12.70 6.98
N ALA A 14 -17.08 12.24 6.02
CA ALA A 14 -17.51 11.17 5.11
C ALA A 14 -17.03 9.81 5.59
N TYR A 15 -15.88 9.77 6.24
CA TYR A 15 -15.28 8.52 6.74
C TYR A 15 -15.06 8.64 8.23
N ALA A 16 -15.02 7.48 8.90
CA ALA A 16 -14.76 7.44 10.34
C ALA A 16 -13.35 7.96 10.63
N PRO A 17 -13.17 8.64 11.77
CA PRO A 17 -11.84 9.14 12.13
C PRO A 17 -10.75 8.07 12.14
N ASN A 18 -11.08 6.85 12.53
CA ASN A 18 -10.10 5.76 12.54
C ASN A 18 -9.65 5.40 11.13
N THR A 19 -10.56 5.46 10.15
CA THR A 19 -10.20 5.20 8.76
C THR A 19 -9.23 6.24 8.24
N ILE A 20 -9.49 7.52 8.54
CA ILE A 20 -8.62 8.60 8.10
C ILE A 20 -7.25 8.47 8.76
N ARG A 21 -7.22 8.10 10.04
CA ARG A 21 -5.98 7.90 10.76
C ARG A 21 -5.17 6.75 10.16
N SER A 22 -5.85 5.68 9.75
CA SER A 22 -5.18 4.57 9.09
C SER A 22 -4.57 4.97 7.76
N TYR A 23 -5.30 5.73 6.95
CA TYR A 23 -4.78 6.22 5.69
C TYR A 23 -3.53 7.07 5.91
N ARG A 24 -3.57 7.98 6.89
CA ARG A 24 -2.44 8.83 7.20
C ARG A 24 -1.24 8.00 7.64
N SER A 25 -1.46 7.04 8.52
CA SER A 25 -0.40 6.18 9.03
C SER A 25 0.22 5.34 7.91
N ASP A 26 -0.61 4.76 7.07
CA ASP A 26 -0.13 3.95 5.96
C ASP A 26 0.68 4.78 4.97
N TYR A 27 0.22 5.99 4.68
CA TYR A 27 0.96 6.85 3.77
C TYR A 27 2.28 7.30 4.39
N MET A 28 2.30 7.63 5.67
CA MET A 28 3.52 8.05 6.33
C MET A 28 4.57 6.96 6.30
N HIS A 29 4.16 5.72 6.57
CA HIS A 29 5.09 4.60 6.52
C HIS A 29 5.68 4.44 5.11
N TYR A 30 4.83 4.50 4.11
CA TYR A 30 5.25 4.36 2.72
C TYR A 30 6.16 5.54 2.31
N SER A 31 5.76 6.75 2.67
CA SER A 31 6.51 7.95 2.30
C SER A 31 7.91 7.94 2.95
N ASN A 32 8.00 7.49 4.19
CA ASN A 32 9.30 7.38 4.85
C ASN A 32 10.20 6.38 4.15
N TRP A 33 9.63 5.25 3.70
CA TRP A 33 10.40 4.28 2.93
C TRP A 33 10.89 4.88 1.62
N CYS A 34 10.03 5.62 0.93
CA CYS A 34 10.41 6.26 -0.32
C CYS A 34 11.53 7.27 -0.10
N GLN A 35 11.45 8.05 0.97
CA GLN A 35 12.47 9.04 1.27
C GLN A 35 13.84 8.39 1.49
N LYS A 36 13.84 7.25 2.14
CA LYS A 36 15.08 6.51 2.39
C LYS A 36 15.79 6.14 1.10
N TYR A 37 15.04 5.84 0.05
CA TYR A 37 15.60 5.45 -1.25
C TYR A 37 15.55 6.57 -2.28
N GLN A 38 15.10 7.77 -1.87
CA GLN A 38 15.01 8.94 -2.74
C GLN A 38 14.02 8.74 -3.89
N TYR A 39 12.95 8.04 -3.61
CA TYR A 39 11.84 7.86 -4.55
C TYR A 39 10.76 8.90 -4.29
N ASP A 40 10.07 9.34 -5.36
CA ASP A 40 8.90 10.21 -5.23
C ASP A 40 7.69 9.35 -4.87
N PRO A 41 7.12 9.51 -3.68
CA PRO A 41 6.00 8.64 -3.27
C PRO A 41 4.76 8.77 -4.16
N LEU A 42 4.57 9.89 -4.81
CA LEU A 42 3.40 10.10 -5.67
C LEU A 42 3.69 9.80 -7.13
N ASN A 43 4.89 9.35 -7.46
CA ASN A 43 5.25 9.00 -8.84
C ASN A 43 6.28 7.89 -8.83
N ILE A 44 5.99 6.82 -8.09
CA ILE A 44 6.91 5.70 -7.95
C ILE A 44 6.75 4.74 -9.13
N HIS A 45 7.85 4.14 -9.56
CA HIS A 45 7.81 3.10 -10.56
C HIS A 45 7.25 1.81 -9.94
N GLU A 46 6.52 1.04 -10.74
CA GLU A 46 5.84 -0.14 -10.25
C GLU A 46 6.79 -1.19 -9.67
N GLU A 47 7.99 -1.32 -10.23
CA GLU A 47 8.96 -2.27 -9.72
C GLU A 47 9.53 -1.83 -8.37
N GLN A 48 9.66 -0.53 -8.18
CA GLN A 48 10.08 -0.01 -6.88
C GLN A 48 8.99 -0.22 -5.83
N PHE A 49 7.74 -0.08 -6.22
CA PHE A 49 6.63 -0.34 -5.32
C PHE A 49 6.58 -1.82 -4.94
N ALA A 50 6.86 -2.71 -5.90
CA ALA A 50 6.95 -4.15 -5.61
C ALA A 50 8.05 -4.44 -4.59
N ASP A 51 9.18 -3.73 -4.67
CA ASP A 51 10.24 -3.87 -3.67
C ASP A 51 9.78 -3.48 -2.29
N TYR A 52 8.98 -2.42 -2.20
CA TYR A 52 8.39 -2.01 -0.92
C TYR A 52 7.54 -3.14 -0.34
N ILE A 53 6.73 -3.77 -1.17
CA ILE A 53 5.89 -4.88 -0.73
C ILE A 53 6.75 -6.05 -0.25
N LEU A 54 7.80 -6.38 -0.99
CA LEU A 54 8.68 -7.48 -0.60
C LEU A 54 9.37 -7.21 0.73
N GLN A 55 9.81 -5.98 0.97
CA GLN A 55 10.45 -5.65 2.22
C GLN A 55 9.47 -5.71 3.39
N MET A 56 8.23 -5.26 3.18
CA MET A 56 7.21 -5.42 4.21
C MET A 56 6.95 -6.88 4.52
N GLY A 57 7.09 -7.74 3.52
CA GLY A 57 6.84 -9.17 3.69
C GLY A 57 7.79 -9.85 4.66
N GLU A 58 8.88 -9.19 5.02
CA GLU A 58 9.82 -9.75 5.98
C GLU A 58 9.39 -9.54 7.43
N ILE A 59 8.47 -8.61 7.67
CA ILE A 59 8.07 -8.27 9.04
C ILE A 59 6.56 -8.23 9.25
N LEU A 60 5.77 -8.23 8.20
CA LEU A 60 4.31 -8.12 8.30
C LEU A 60 3.64 -9.30 7.61
N THR A 61 2.42 -9.60 8.03
CA THR A 61 1.62 -10.62 7.35
C THR A 61 1.14 -10.09 6.00
N VAL A 62 0.81 -11.04 5.12
CA VAL A 62 0.30 -10.68 3.78
C VAL A 62 -0.99 -9.88 3.90
N GLU A 63 -1.86 -10.25 4.86
CA GLU A 63 -3.11 -9.52 5.07
C GLU A 63 -2.87 -8.07 5.45
N THR A 64 -1.90 -7.83 6.33
CA THR A 64 -1.57 -6.45 6.74
C THR A 64 -1.03 -5.66 5.56
N ILE A 65 -0.17 -6.28 4.76
CA ILE A 65 0.40 -5.62 3.57
C ILE A 65 -0.72 -5.31 2.57
N GLN A 66 -1.62 -6.27 2.35
CA GLN A 66 -2.74 -6.08 1.42
C GLN A 66 -3.60 -4.89 1.85
N ARG A 67 -3.91 -4.80 3.15
CA ARG A 67 -4.71 -3.70 3.66
C ARG A 67 -3.99 -2.36 3.44
N ARG A 68 -2.70 -2.32 3.72
CA ARG A 68 -1.91 -1.08 3.54
C ARG A 68 -1.87 -0.66 2.08
N VAL A 69 -1.66 -1.62 1.18
CA VAL A 69 -1.61 -1.32 -0.25
C VAL A 69 -2.96 -0.83 -0.75
N THR A 70 -4.05 -1.39 -0.23
CA THR A 70 -5.40 -0.91 -0.58
C THR A 70 -5.59 0.54 -0.15
N SER A 71 -5.14 0.90 1.06
CA SER A 71 -5.19 2.29 1.52
C SER A 71 -4.41 3.21 0.58
N LEU A 72 -3.21 2.79 0.20
CA LEU A 72 -2.38 3.61 -0.69
C LEU A 72 -3.04 3.79 -2.05
N GLY A 73 -3.68 2.74 -2.57
CA GLY A 73 -4.40 2.86 -3.84
C GLY A 73 -5.50 3.90 -3.77
N SER A 74 -6.20 3.98 -2.64
CA SER A 74 -7.23 4.99 -2.43
C SER A 74 -6.66 6.40 -2.42
N ILE A 75 -5.43 6.55 -1.96
CA ILE A 75 -4.76 7.85 -1.93
C ILE A 75 -4.24 8.24 -3.32
N PHE A 76 -3.67 7.28 -4.03
CA PHE A 76 -3.08 7.56 -5.35
C PHE A 76 -4.09 8.10 -6.35
N ASN A 77 -5.30 7.52 -6.37
CA ASN A 77 -6.29 7.89 -7.37
C ASN A 77 -6.70 9.37 -7.30
N PRO A 78 -7.17 9.86 -6.14
CA PRO A 78 -7.64 11.26 -6.09
C PRO A 78 -6.50 12.28 -6.13
N THR A 79 -5.27 11.91 -5.80
CA THR A 79 -4.14 12.83 -5.89
C THR A 79 -3.54 12.85 -7.29
N LYS A 80 -4.15 12.10 -8.22
CA LYS A 80 -3.71 12.01 -9.61
C LYS A 80 -2.27 11.52 -9.73
N SER A 81 -1.88 10.68 -8.80
CA SER A 81 -0.56 10.10 -8.79
C SER A 81 -0.55 8.86 -9.67
N ASN A 82 0.64 8.45 -10.09
CA ASN A 82 0.81 7.16 -10.71
C ASN A 82 0.41 6.09 -9.69
N ASN A 83 -0.58 5.25 -10.04
CA ASN A 83 -1.09 4.25 -9.11
C ASN A 83 -0.54 2.88 -9.46
N PRO A 84 0.53 2.42 -8.79
CA PRO A 84 1.15 1.14 -9.10
C PRO A 84 0.46 -0.06 -8.46
N THR A 85 -0.57 0.16 -7.64
CA THR A 85 -1.10 -0.92 -6.78
C THR A 85 -1.73 -2.06 -7.56
N LYS A 86 -2.12 -1.83 -8.81
CA LYS A 86 -2.76 -2.85 -9.63
C LYS A 86 -1.94 -3.25 -10.85
N GLU A 87 -0.68 -2.84 -10.89
CA GLU A 87 0.20 -3.24 -11.98
C GLU A 87 0.53 -4.72 -11.89
N PRO A 88 0.74 -5.39 -13.05
CA PRO A 88 0.98 -6.85 -13.04
C PRO A 88 2.13 -7.27 -12.14
N VAL A 89 3.22 -6.50 -12.09
CA VAL A 89 4.36 -6.89 -11.25
C VAL A 89 3.98 -6.86 -9.77
N VAL A 90 3.10 -5.95 -9.36
CA VAL A 90 2.66 -5.86 -7.97
C VAL A 90 1.73 -7.04 -7.65
N ILE A 91 0.81 -7.35 -8.55
CA ILE A 91 -0.08 -8.50 -8.36
C ILE A 91 0.75 -9.79 -8.25
N LEU A 92 1.74 -9.93 -9.10
CA LEU A 92 2.61 -11.10 -9.07
C LEU A 92 3.39 -11.18 -7.77
N THR A 93 3.85 -10.04 -7.26
CA THR A 93 4.57 -9.98 -5.99
C THR A 93 3.70 -10.50 -4.84
N PHE A 94 2.42 -10.12 -4.82
CA PHE A 94 1.52 -10.65 -3.80
C PHE A 94 1.33 -12.16 -3.93
N LYS A 95 1.26 -12.67 -5.14
CA LYS A 95 1.16 -14.12 -5.33
C LYS A 95 2.39 -14.83 -4.77
N LYS A 96 3.56 -14.27 -5.00
CA LYS A 96 4.80 -14.84 -4.48
C LYS A 96 4.81 -14.82 -2.95
N LEU A 97 4.36 -13.74 -2.34
CA LEU A 97 4.30 -13.66 -0.88
C LEU A 97 3.32 -14.65 -0.30
N ARG A 98 2.15 -14.80 -0.90
CA ARG A 98 1.17 -15.76 -0.40
C ARG A 98 1.70 -17.18 -0.50
N ARG A 99 2.41 -17.49 -1.56
CA ARG A 99 2.97 -18.82 -1.73
C ARG A 99 4.09 -19.09 -0.73
N LYS A 100 4.88 -18.08 -0.40
CA LYS A 100 6.02 -18.24 0.49
C LYS A 100 5.64 -18.18 1.97
N PHE A 101 4.76 -17.26 2.34
CA PHE A 101 4.44 -16.97 3.74
C PHE A 101 3.00 -17.24 4.10
N GLY A 102 2.11 -17.36 3.11
CA GLY A 102 0.70 -17.59 3.37
C GLY A 102 0.47 -18.94 4.01
N LYS A 103 -0.53 -19.03 4.90
CA LYS A 103 -0.91 -20.30 5.46
C LYS A 103 -1.51 -21.17 4.39
N PRO A 104 -1.11 -22.37 4.31
CA PRO A 104 -1.83 -23.28 3.45
C PRO A 104 -3.23 -23.36 3.98
N GLN A 105 -4.12 -23.13 3.82
CA GLN A 105 -5.26 -23.02 4.33
C GLN A 105 -6.06 -23.80 4.28
N LYS A 106 -5.71 -23.52 4.56
CA LYS A 106 -6.15 -23.82 4.68
C LYS A 106 -6.44 -24.69 4.34
N GLN A 107 -6.04 -24.99 4.18
CA GLN A 107 -6.08 -25.68 3.86
C GLN A 107 -6.40 -26.39 3.93
N ALA A 108 -6.57 -26.50 4.08
CA ALA A 108 -6.65 -27.11 4.09
C ALA A 108 -6.83 -27.99 3.87
N ALA A 109 -6.96 -28.32 4.09
CA ALA A 109 -7.03 -29.18 4.00
C ALA A 109 -7.35 -29.93 3.36
N PRO A 110 -7.25 -30.35 3.29
CA PRO A 110 -7.46 -31.15 2.58
C PRO A 110 -8.05 -31.45 2.48
#